data_2b5d93f221b459f7325f704aa3932e50
#
_entry.id   2b5d93f221b459f7325f704aa3932e50
#
_cell.length_a   1.000
_cell.length_b   1.000
_cell.length_c   1.000
_cell.angle_alpha   90.00
_cell.angle_beta   90.00
_cell.angle_gamma   90.00
#
_symmetry.space_group_name_H-M   'P 1'
#
loop_
_entity.id
_entity.type
_entity.pdbx_description
1 polymer ?
#
loop_
_entity_poly.entity_id
_entity_poly.type
_entity_poly.pdbx_seq_one_letter_code
_entity_poly.pdbx_strand_id
1 'polypeptide(L)'
;LIKKSEEKFYVEKIIKIPNIFNCHSGFHFERNCFDAPVNKNKYITFGSFNNFLKISDEVIEVWSSILKKINNSKLILKSSINVSNESILEKFKDYGVHNSIKFVGKQDIEEHLKSYKEIDIALDTFPYNGVVTTFEALWSGVPVIVMKGFNMMSRCGESILKNAKLEKLIATNK
;
A
#
# COMPACT_ATOMS: atom_id res chain seq x y z
N LEU A 1 -12.44 8.76 10.81
CA LEU A 1 -11.07 9.24 10.55
C LEU A 1 -10.63 10.32 11.54
N ILE A 2 -11.44 11.38 11.70
CA ILE A 2 -11.13 12.48 12.63
C ILE A 2 -11.80 12.19 13.97
N LYS A 3 -11.00 12.10 15.04
CA LYS A 3 -11.50 11.93 16.40
C LYS A 3 -12.08 13.24 16.93
N LYS A 4 -13.04 13.19 17.87
CA LYS A 4 -13.62 14.37 18.49
C LYS A 4 -12.57 15.30 19.12
N SER A 5 -11.53 14.73 19.73
CA SER A 5 -10.41 15.46 20.31
C SER A 5 -9.52 16.18 19.30
N GLU A 6 -9.60 15.82 18.03
CA GLU A 6 -8.82 16.39 16.93
C GLU A 6 -9.56 17.50 16.19
N GLU A 7 -10.87 17.64 16.39
CA GLU A 7 -11.71 18.64 15.70
C GLU A 7 -11.20 20.07 15.90
N LYS A 8 -10.59 20.35 17.06
CA LYS A 8 -10.00 21.65 17.38
C LYS A 8 -8.81 22.08 16.50
N PHE A 9 -8.24 21.16 15.73
CA PHE A 9 -7.12 21.43 14.82
C PHE A 9 -7.58 21.78 13.39
N TYR A 10 -8.90 21.74 13.14
CA TYR A 10 -9.49 22.04 11.85
C TYR A 10 -10.22 23.39 11.92
N VAL A 11 -10.02 24.23 10.91
CA VAL A 11 -10.74 25.50 10.75
C VAL A 11 -12.10 25.24 10.09
N GLU A 12 -12.16 24.17 9.27
CA GLU A 12 -13.36 23.80 8.56
C GLU A 12 -14.38 23.08 9.45
N LYS A 13 -15.65 23.24 9.14
CA LYS A 13 -16.72 22.46 9.77
C LYS A 13 -16.62 20.99 9.35
N ILE A 14 -16.38 20.12 10.33
CA ILE A 14 -16.27 18.68 10.07
C ILE A 14 -17.66 18.08 9.90
N ILE A 15 -17.89 17.45 8.75
CA ILE A 15 -19.07 16.65 8.46
C ILE A 15 -18.67 15.17 8.54
N LYS A 16 -19.31 14.43 9.44
CA LYS A 16 -19.09 12.98 9.61
C LYS A 16 -20.07 12.22 8.75
N ILE A 17 -19.54 11.49 7.78
CA ILE A 17 -20.31 10.58 6.94
C ILE A 17 -20.30 9.20 7.61
N PRO A 18 -21.42 8.46 7.64
CA PRO A 18 -21.43 7.10 8.17
C PRO A 18 -20.58 6.17 7.29
N ASN A 19 -19.96 5.19 7.93
CA ASN A 19 -19.17 4.11 7.36
C ASN A 19 -17.82 4.55 6.79
N ILE A 20 -17.74 5.12 5.59
CA ILE A 20 -16.48 5.41 4.91
C ILE A 20 -16.43 6.87 4.44
N PHE A 21 -15.25 7.47 4.47
CA PHE A 21 -15.03 8.89 4.15
C PHE A 21 -15.07 9.19 2.64
N ASN A 22 -14.92 8.19 1.80
CA ASN A 22 -15.02 8.33 0.34
C ASN A 22 -15.76 7.14 -0.27
N CYS A 23 -16.27 7.35 -1.47
CA CYS A 23 -16.88 6.30 -2.28
C CYS A 23 -16.02 6.08 -3.52
N HIS A 24 -15.66 4.83 -3.77
CA HIS A 24 -14.98 4.43 -4.99
C HIS A 24 -16.02 3.85 -5.97
N SER A 25 -16.11 4.46 -7.15
CA SER A 25 -17.10 4.06 -8.18
C SER A 25 -16.75 2.76 -8.92
N GLY A 26 -15.62 2.14 -8.57
CA GLY A 26 -15.08 1.00 -9.30
C GLY A 26 -14.21 1.43 -10.48
N PHE A 27 -13.74 0.44 -11.20
CA PHE A 27 -12.98 0.63 -12.44
C PHE A 27 -13.86 0.15 -13.61
N HIS A 28 -13.72 0.80 -14.76
CA HIS A 28 -14.46 0.45 -15.98
C HIS A 28 -13.99 -0.85 -16.65
N PHE A 29 -13.11 -1.59 -15.97
CA PHE A 29 -12.55 -2.86 -16.43
C PHE A 29 -13.17 -4.00 -15.64
N GLU A 30 -13.26 -5.17 -16.28
CA GLU A 30 -13.66 -6.38 -15.59
C GLU A 30 -12.76 -6.67 -14.39
N ARG A 31 -13.39 -7.16 -13.32
CA ARG A 31 -12.67 -7.56 -12.12
C ARG A 31 -11.89 -8.84 -12.43
N ASN A 32 -10.60 -8.71 -12.57
CA ASN A 32 -9.69 -9.83 -12.76
C ASN A 32 -9.16 -10.28 -11.38
N CYS A 33 -9.69 -11.36 -10.84
CA CYS A 33 -9.07 -12.05 -9.71
C CYS A 33 -8.05 -13.03 -10.28
N PHE A 34 -6.80 -12.91 -9.84
CA PHE A 34 -5.70 -13.77 -10.25
C PHE A 34 -5.37 -14.77 -9.15
N ASP A 35 -4.84 -15.93 -9.55
CA ASP A 35 -4.21 -16.82 -8.59
C ASP A 35 -3.01 -16.15 -7.96
N ALA A 36 -2.85 -16.33 -6.64
CA ALA A 36 -1.75 -15.75 -5.92
C ALA A 36 -0.40 -16.22 -6.48
N PRO A 37 0.52 -15.30 -6.85
CA PRO A 37 1.82 -15.65 -7.45
C PRO A 37 2.62 -16.67 -6.66
N VAL A 38 2.50 -16.70 -5.35
CA VAL A 38 3.18 -17.67 -4.47
C VAL A 38 2.87 -19.12 -4.81
N ASN A 39 1.69 -19.41 -5.36
CA ASN A 39 1.31 -20.76 -5.76
C ASN A 39 2.25 -21.29 -6.86
N LYS A 40 2.70 -20.41 -7.76
CA LYS A 40 3.62 -20.70 -8.86
C LYS A 40 5.07 -20.47 -8.44
N ASN A 41 5.37 -19.33 -7.85
CA ASN A 41 6.73 -18.85 -7.59
C ASN A 41 7.38 -19.53 -6.38
N LYS A 42 6.57 -20.05 -5.43
CA LYS A 42 7.03 -20.65 -4.17
C LYS A 42 7.75 -19.67 -3.24
N TYR A 43 7.59 -18.37 -3.45
CA TYR A 43 8.01 -17.31 -2.57
C TYR A 43 6.98 -16.17 -2.58
N ILE A 44 6.94 -15.40 -1.50
CA ILE A 44 6.02 -14.26 -1.36
C ILE A 44 6.54 -13.06 -2.15
N THR A 45 5.68 -12.46 -2.94
CA THR A 45 5.93 -11.17 -3.59
C THR A 45 5.07 -10.10 -2.95
N PHE A 46 5.71 -9.17 -2.27
CA PHE A 46 5.09 -7.94 -1.80
C PHE A 46 5.04 -6.91 -2.90
N GLY A 47 4.12 -5.94 -2.78
CA GLY A 47 4.06 -4.82 -3.71
C GLY A 47 3.62 -3.53 -3.05
N SER A 48 4.13 -2.40 -3.52
CA SER A 48 3.59 -1.08 -3.19
C SER A 48 3.58 -0.20 -4.44
N PHE A 49 2.38 0.17 -4.85
CA PHE A 49 2.16 1.01 -6.02
C PHE A 49 1.82 2.46 -5.64
N ASN A 50 2.24 2.82 -4.43
CA ASN A 50 2.12 4.17 -3.90
C ASN A 50 3.16 5.12 -4.51
N ASN A 51 2.84 6.40 -4.48
CA ASN A 51 3.79 7.44 -4.83
C ASN A 51 5.06 7.34 -3.96
N PHE A 52 6.23 7.33 -4.59
CA PHE A 52 7.53 7.20 -3.92
C PHE A 52 7.82 8.29 -2.89
N LEU A 53 7.20 9.48 -3.03
CA LEU A 53 7.29 10.54 -2.01
C LEU A 53 6.67 10.14 -0.66
N LYS A 54 5.87 9.07 -0.61
CA LYS A 54 5.32 8.52 0.63
C LYS A 54 6.23 7.46 1.28
N ILE A 55 7.27 7.03 0.58
CA ILE A 55 8.21 6.01 1.07
C ILE A 55 9.27 6.71 1.91
N SER A 56 8.98 6.89 3.20
CA SER A 56 9.93 7.44 4.18
C SER A 56 11.00 6.42 4.57
N ASP A 57 12.06 6.89 5.24
CA ASP A 57 13.10 6.01 5.77
C ASP A 57 12.54 4.96 6.73
N GLU A 58 11.54 5.33 7.51
CA GLU A 58 10.84 4.43 8.42
C GLU A 58 10.07 3.32 7.67
N VAL A 59 9.45 3.64 6.53
CA VAL A 59 8.80 2.65 5.66
C VAL A 59 9.84 1.67 5.10
N ILE A 60 11.00 2.18 4.65
CA ILE A 60 12.09 1.37 4.12
C ILE A 60 12.64 0.43 5.19
N GLU A 61 12.84 0.92 6.41
CA GLU A 61 13.30 0.10 7.55
C GLU A 61 12.35 -1.07 7.82
N VAL A 62 11.05 -0.79 7.94
CA VAL A 62 10.04 -1.83 8.21
C VAL A 62 9.95 -2.83 7.06
N TRP A 63 9.89 -2.37 5.81
CA TRP A 63 9.83 -3.27 4.66
C TRP A 63 11.10 -4.10 4.50
N SER A 64 12.26 -3.53 4.80
CA SER A 64 13.53 -4.26 4.83
C SER A 64 13.53 -5.37 5.90
N SER A 65 12.95 -5.08 7.07
CA SER A 65 12.78 -6.07 8.14
C SER A 65 11.86 -7.23 7.73
N ILE A 66 10.77 -6.93 7.01
CA ILE A 66 9.87 -7.94 6.44
C ILE A 66 10.62 -8.84 5.47
N LEU A 67 11.36 -8.24 4.51
CA LEU A 67 12.12 -8.98 3.51
C LEU A 67 13.21 -9.88 4.12
N LYS A 68 13.85 -9.43 5.21
CA LYS A 68 14.84 -10.24 5.94
C LYS A 68 14.20 -11.42 6.69
N LYS A 69 12.99 -11.23 7.25
CA LYS A 69 12.29 -12.27 8.02
C LYS A 69 11.64 -13.32 7.12
N ILE A 70 11.24 -12.95 5.92
CA ILE A 70 10.56 -13.84 4.97
C ILE A 70 11.52 -14.20 3.86
N ASN A 71 12.15 -15.37 4.00
CA ASN A 71 13.18 -15.84 3.06
C ASN A 71 12.68 -15.84 1.61
N ASN A 72 13.57 -15.43 0.70
CA ASN A 72 13.34 -15.35 -0.74
C ASN A 72 12.21 -14.42 -1.18
N SER A 73 11.60 -13.65 -0.26
CA SER A 73 10.55 -12.71 -0.64
C SER A 73 11.08 -11.59 -1.54
N LYS A 74 10.19 -11.01 -2.34
CA LYS A 74 10.48 -9.89 -3.24
C LYS A 74 9.55 -8.73 -2.93
N LEU A 75 9.97 -7.53 -3.30
CA LEU A 75 9.15 -6.32 -3.22
C LEU A 75 9.15 -5.61 -4.57
N ILE A 76 7.96 -5.48 -5.15
CA ILE A 76 7.74 -4.71 -6.37
C ILE A 76 7.29 -3.30 -6.00
N LEU A 77 8.04 -2.31 -6.45
CA LEU A 77 7.74 -0.90 -6.27
C LEU A 77 7.36 -0.26 -7.60
N LYS A 78 6.27 0.49 -7.61
CA LYS A 78 5.79 1.21 -8.78
C LYS A 78 5.31 2.60 -8.41
N SER A 79 5.74 3.59 -9.19
CA SER A 79 5.24 4.96 -9.06
C SER A 79 4.97 5.57 -10.43
N SER A 80 3.95 6.40 -10.49
CA SER A 80 3.63 7.20 -11.67
C SER A 80 4.46 8.47 -11.78
N ILE A 81 5.22 8.83 -10.74
CA ILE A 81 6.03 10.05 -10.67
C ILE A 81 7.48 9.69 -10.96
N ASN A 82 8.16 10.56 -11.73
CA ASN A 82 9.59 10.46 -12.01
C ASN A 82 10.41 10.83 -10.75
N VAL A 83 10.42 9.93 -9.79
CA VAL A 83 11.39 9.96 -8.68
C VAL A 83 12.47 8.95 -9.04
N SER A 84 13.73 9.30 -8.78
CA SER A 84 14.85 8.41 -9.06
C SER A 84 14.69 7.09 -8.28
N ASN A 85 14.55 6.00 -9.01
CA ASN A 85 14.57 4.64 -8.43
C ASN A 85 15.87 4.37 -7.69
N GLU A 86 16.98 4.99 -8.13
CA GLU A 86 18.31 4.85 -7.56
C GLU A 86 18.37 5.32 -6.13
N SER A 87 17.79 6.50 -5.81
CA SER A 87 17.82 7.02 -4.45
C SER A 87 17.05 6.13 -3.45
N ILE A 88 15.96 5.50 -3.89
CA ILE A 88 15.23 4.53 -3.07
C ILE A 88 16.01 3.22 -2.95
N LEU A 89 16.61 2.76 -4.05
CA LEU A 89 17.39 1.53 -4.06
C LEU A 89 18.62 1.61 -3.14
N GLU A 90 19.32 2.77 -3.13
CA GLU A 90 20.46 3.01 -2.21
C GLU A 90 20.05 2.81 -0.76
N LYS A 91 18.90 3.35 -0.36
CA LYS A 91 18.41 3.15 1.01
C LYS A 91 18.13 1.67 1.35
N PHE A 92 17.64 0.87 0.39
CA PHE A 92 17.49 -0.57 0.59
C PHE A 92 18.84 -1.31 0.60
N LYS A 93 19.89 -0.77 -0.03
CA LYS A 93 21.26 -1.31 0.05
C LYS A 93 21.81 -1.23 1.47
N ASP A 94 21.55 -0.14 2.19
CA ASP A 94 21.99 0.02 3.59
C ASP A 94 21.45 -1.10 4.50
N TYR A 95 20.29 -1.64 4.13
CA TYR A 95 19.69 -2.79 4.81
C TYR A 95 20.06 -4.14 4.18
N GLY A 96 20.83 -4.18 3.10
CA GLY A 96 21.26 -5.42 2.43
C GLY A 96 20.16 -6.19 1.70
N VAL A 97 19.04 -5.56 1.37
CA VAL A 97 17.88 -6.21 0.72
C VAL A 97 17.59 -5.72 -0.71
N HIS A 98 18.47 -4.88 -1.26
CA HIS A 98 18.30 -4.27 -2.59
C HIS A 98 18.09 -5.29 -3.73
N ASN A 99 18.68 -6.49 -3.64
CA ASN A 99 18.49 -7.57 -4.62
C ASN A 99 17.06 -8.17 -4.60
N SER A 100 16.27 -7.85 -3.59
CA SER A 100 14.87 -8.25 -3.49
C SER A 100 13.90 -7.20 -4.02
N ILE A 101 14.40 -6.04 -4.48
CA ILE A 101 13.58 -4.92 -4.96
C ILE A 101 13.49 -4.95 -6.49
N LYS A 102 12.28 -4.88 -7.02
CA LYS A 102 11.99 -4.72 -8.45
C LYS A 102 11.22 -3.42 -8.65
N PHE A 103 11.67 -2.57 -9.58
CA PHE A 103 10.92 -1.39 -9.99
C PHE A 103 10.13 -1.67 -11.26
N VAL A 104 8.90 -1.15 -11.30
CA VAL A 104 8.04 -1.17 -12.48
C VAL A 104 7.79 0.27 -12.91
N GLY A 105 8.01 0.55 -14.18
CA GLY A 105 7.81 1.86 -14.77
C GLY A 105 6.33 2.26 -14.91
N LYS A 106 6.13 3.47 -15.42
CA LYS A 106 4.78 3.98 -15.72
C LYS A 106 4.09 3.10 -16.77
N GLN A 107 2.84 2.80 -16.54
CA GLN A 107 1.97 2.02 -17.41
C GLN A 107 0.65 2.77 -17.61
N ASP A 108 -0.13 2.40 -18.63
CA ASP A 108 -1.53 2.80 -18.72
C ASP A 108 -2.36 2.17 -17.59
N ILE A 109 -3.59 2.59 -17.43
CA ILE A 109 -4.42 2.17 -16.28
C ILE A 109 -4.76 0.67 -16.35
N GLU A 110 -4.96 0.11 -17.52
CA GLU A 110 -5.30 -1.29 -17.68
C GLU A 110 -4.10 -2.19 -17.33
N GLU A 111 -2.92 -1.88 -17.86
CA GLU A 111 -1.67 -2.58 -17.53
C GLU A 111 -1.31 -2.38 -16.05
N HIS A 112 -1.59 -1.19 -15.50
CA HIS A 112 -1.39 -0.92 -14.08
C HIS A 112 -2.22 -1.86 -13.22
N LEU A 113 -3.51 -2.00 -13.49
CA LEU A 113 -4.37 -2.92 -12.74
C LEU A 113 -3.95 -4.38 -12.95
N LYS A 114 -3.55 -4.76 -14.16
CA LYS A 114 -3.00 -6.09 -14.44
C LYS A 114 -1.70 -6.39 -13.68
N SER A 115 -0.91 -5.36 -13.32
CA SER A 115 0.32 -5.55 -12.55
C SER A 115 0.08 -6.09 -11.14
N TYR A 116 -1.12 -5.93 -10.59
CA TYR A 116 -1.47 -6.52 -9.28
C TYR A 116 -1.42 -8.05 -9.28
N LYS A 117 -1.52 -8.72 -10.44
CA LYS A 117 -1.31 -10.18 -10.58
C LYS A 117 0.10 -10.65 -10.20
N GLU A 118 1.07 -9.73 -10.14
CA GLU A 118 2.46 -10.07 -9.83
C GLU A 118 2.74 -10.05 -8.32
N ILE A 119 1.80 -9.60 -7.49
CA ILE A 119 1.99 -9.47 -6.05
C ILE A 119 1.00 -10.31 -5.25
N ASP A 120 1.46 -10.87 -4.14
CA ASP A 120 0.64 -11.66 -3.21
C ASP A 120 0.00 -10.78 -2.15
N ILE A 121 0.74 -9.77 -1.67
CA ILE A 121 0.34 -8.88 -0.59
C ILE A 121 0.80 -7.46 -0.92
N ALA A 122 -0.11 -6.51 -0.88
CA ALA A 122 0.22 -5.10 -0.99
C ALA A 122 0.63 -4.53 0.39
N LEU A 123 1.70 -3.74 0.40
CA LEU A 123 2.16 -2.99 1.57
C LEU A 123 1.81 -1.51 1.40
N ASP A 124 0.98 -0.99 2.30
CA ASP A 124 0.66 0.43 2.29
C ASP A 124 1.78 1.26 2.94
N THR A 125 1.89 2.51 2.51
CA THR A 125 2.82 3.48 3.10
C THR A 125 2.27 4.08 4.38
N PHE A 126 3.17 4.51 5.25
CA PHE A 126 2.84 5.21 6.49
C PHE A 126 3.90 6.29 6.80
N PRO A 127 3.58 7.33 7.58
CA PRO A 127 2.27 7.63 8.16
C PRO A 127 1.22 8.14 7.15
N TYR A 128 1.58 8.31 5.88
CA TYR A 128 0.68 8.75 4.82
C TYR A 128 0.18 7.54 4.02
N ASN A 129 -1.04 7.09 4.31
CA ASN A 129 -1.62 5.91 3.66
C ASN A 129 -1.96 6.15 2.17
N GLY A 130 -2.05 5.06 1.43
CA GLY A 130 -2.75 4.98 0.16
C GLY A 130 -4.26 5.12 0.35
N VAL A 131 -4.95 5.52 -0.72
CA VAL A 131 -6.42 5.49 -0.81
C VAL A 131 -6.79 4.77 -2.11
N VAL A 132 -6.49 5.38 -3.25
CA VAL A 132 -6.77 4.80 -4.57
C VAL A 132 -6.05 3.46 -4.73
N THR A 133 -4.76 3.42 -4.41
CA THR A 133 -3.94 2.20 -4.49
C THR A 133 -4.44 1.08 -3.58
N THR A 134 -5.04 1.41 -2.43
CA THR A 134 -5.67 0.42 -1.56
C THR A 134 -6.94 -0.14 -2.21
N PHE A 135 -7.76 0.70 -2.84
CA PHE A 135 -8.92 0.23 -3.60
C PHE A 135 -8.52 -0.61 -4.81
N GLU A 136 -7.49 -0.20 -5.56
CA GLU A 136 -6.96 -0.94 -6.71
C GLU A 136 -6.50 -2.35 -6.32
N ALA A 137 -5.72 -2.46 -5.23
CA ALA A 137 -5.26 -3.75 -4.72
C ALA A 137 -6.44 -4.66 -4.33
N LEU A 138 -7.37 -4.14 -3.51
CA LEU A 138 -8.55 -4.89 -3.07
C LEU A 138 -9.46 -5.26 -4.26
N TRP A 139 -9.64 -4.37 -5.23
CA TRP A 139 -10.39 -4.64 -6.46
C TRP A 139 -9.77 -5.78 -7.27
N SER A 140 -8.44 -5.83 -7.31
CA SER A 140 -7.67 -6.88 -7.98
C SER A 140 -7.56 -8.18 -7.17
N GLY A 141 -8.21 -8.26 -5.99
CA GLY A 141 -8.19 -9.43 -5.11
C GLY A 141 -6.91 -9.56 -4.28
N VAL A 142 -6.08 -8.52 -4.21
CA VAL A 142 -4.83 -8.50 -3.44
C VAL A 142 -5.06 -7.92 -2.05
N PRO A 143 -4.75 -8.66 -0.97
CA PRO A 143 -4.83 -8.14 0.39
C PRO A 143 -3.82 -7.02 0.62
N VAL A 144 -4.21 -6.01 1.40
CA VAL A 144 -3.36 -4.86 1.72
C VAL A 144 -3.08 -4.81 3.22
N ILE A 145 -1.81 -4.80 3.61
CA ILE A 145 -1.43 -4.52 5.00
C ILE A 145 -1.28 -3.01 5.18
N VAL A 146 -2.02 -2.49 6.16
CA VAL A 146 -2.06 -1.06 6.47
C VAL A 146 -1.60 -0.82 7.89
N MET A 147 -0.72 0.16 8.10
CA MET A 147 -0.36 0.65 9.43
C MET A 147 -1.37 1.71 9.88
N LYS A 148 -2.01 1.47 11.03
CA LYS A 148 -2.86 2.47 11.67
C LYS A 148 -2.02 3.61 12.24
N GLY A 149 -2.43 4.84 11.97
CA GLY A 149 -1.71 6.02 12.45
C GLY A 149 -2.53 6.96 13.32
N PHE A 150 -1.97 8.15 13.53
CA PHE A 150 -2.44 9.11 14.55
C PHE A 150 -3.35 10.22 14.00
N ASN A 151 -3.37 10.48 12.69
CA ASN A 151 -4.17 11.54 12.07
C ASN A 151 -5.07 11.00 10.94
N MET A 152 -5.83 11.88 10.30
CA MET A 152 -6.74 11.51 9.22
C MET A 152 -6.03 10.74 8.10
N MET A 153 -4.92 11.28 7.58
CA MET A 153 -4.21 10.69 6.43
C MET A 153 -3.60 9.33 6.76
N SER A 154 -3.21 9.10 7.99
CA SER A 154 -2.65 7.83 8.47
C SER A 154 -3.70 6.82 8.92
N ARG A 155 -4.98 7.14 8.77
CA ARG A 155 -6.13 6.26 9.08
C ARG A 155 -7.03 5.98 7.87
N CYS A 156 -6.65 6.46 6.70
CA CYS A 156 -7.42 6.23 5.48
C CYS A 156 -7.53 4.74 5.17
N GLY A 157 -6.42 4.02 5.18
CA GLY A 157 -6.39 2.58 4.96
C GLY A 157 -7.15 1.80 6.04
N GLU A 158 -7.02 2.18 7.33
CA GLU A 158 -7.84 1.61 8.42
C GLU A 158 -9.34 1.73 8.10
N SER A 159 -9.78 2.90 7.64
CA SER A 159 -11.19 3.13 7.30
C SER A 159 -11.66 2.22 6.16
N ILE A 160 -10.86 2.07 5.11
CA ILE A 160 -11.17 1.23 3.96
C ILE A 160 -11.27 -0.24 4.40
N LEU A 161 -10.26 -0.75 5.11
CA LEU A 161 -10.20 -2.16 5.53
C LEU A 161 -11.33 -2.51 6.50
N LYS A 162 -11.71 -1.63 7.42
CA LYS A 162 -12.85 -1.84 8.31
C LYS A 162 -14.16 -1.96 7.54
N ASN A 163 -14.37 -1.11 6.54
CA ASN A 163 -15.57 -1.20 5.71
C ASN A 163 -15.60 -2.46 4.84
N ALA A 164 -14.43 -2.95 4.44
CA ALA A 164 -14.27 -4.22 3.73
C ALA A 164 -14.33 -5.46 4.65
N LYS A 165 -14.48 -5.30 5.98
CA LYS A 165 -14.43 -6.37 7.00
C LYS A 165 -13.09 -7.15 6.99
N LEU A 166 -12.00 -6.42 6.80
CA LEU A 166 -10.63 -6.93 6.70
C LEU A 166 -9.74 -6.39 7.83
N GLU A 167 -10.28 -6.22 9.04
CA GLU A 167 -9.59 -5.62 10.19
C GLU A 167 -8.29 -6.35 10.56
N LYS A 168 -8.20 -7.65 10.26
CA LYS A 168 -6.99 -8.47 10.51
C LYS A 168 -5.77 -7.99 9.73
N LEU A 169 -5.98 -7.20 8.68
CA LEU A 169 -4.91 -6.62 7.86
C LEU A 169 -4.45 -5.23 8.35
N ILE A 170 -4.96 -4.78 9.50
CA ILE A 170 -4.58 -3.50 10.10
C ILE A 170 -3.53 -3.74 11.17
N ALA A 171 -2.28 -3.37 10.89
CA ALA A 171 -1.20 -3.38 11.86
C ALA A 171 -1.30 -2.17 12.80
N THR A 172 -1.03 -2.38 14.09
CA THR A 172 -1.06 -1.36 15.13
C THR A 172 0.33 -0.99 15.66
N ASN A 173 1.33 -1.79 15.31
CA ASN A 173 2.76 -1.59 15.60
C ASN A 173 3.60 -2.07 14.41
N LYS A 174 4.88 -1.71 14.43
CA LYS A 174 5.88 -2.10 13.43
C LYS A 174 6.44 -3.50 13.69
#